data_818f45464e13523fbd265e4ca32e26d5
#
_entry.id   818f45464e13523fbd265e4ca32e26d5
#
_cell.length_a   1.000
_cell.length_b   1.000
_cell.length_c   1.000
_cell.angle_alpha   90.00
_cell.angle_beta   90.00
_cell.angle_gamma   90.00
#
_symmetry.space_group_name_H-M   'P 1'
#
loop_
_entity.id
_entity.type
_entity.pdbx_description
1 polymer ?
#
loop_
_entity_poly.entity_id
_entity_poly.type
_entity_poly.pdbx_seq_one_letter_code
_entity_poly.pdbx_strand_id
1 'polypeptide(L)'
;CQPPVRLMPTPEIFLQGEVNPFAMNQALDKSNEIQVFYATNRLPIGPTHARHYTIVPGDNLSLGIATLNIGGGAKTWEWLYQLSTTADDNEDRTPLVLDSMQELAVVDGNLASPLDSPEGDAFFKQINDALEKSVDKDLTIYVHGANTSVERAAGQAAQYRHFTGRNSVVLFFAWPSAENFMRYATDVANARRSEPQFARLLELLSKHTQAKSLNVLAYSAGAMVASPGLARLDQLPQGEEHPAVRLGEIY
;
A
#
# COMPACT_ATOMS: atom_id res chain seq x y z
N CYS A 1 0.90 -10.47 -18.62
CA CYS A 1 0.77 -9.19 -17.88
C CYS A 1 -0.70 -8.86 -17.72
N GLN A 2 -1.12 -8.53 -16.53
CA GLN A 2 -2.45 -8.00 -16.26
C GLN A 2 -2.54 -6.56 -16.79
N PRO A 3 -3.70 -6.12 -17.29
CA PRO A 3 -3.85 -4.73 -17.70
C PRO A 3 -3.70 -3.80 -16.48
N PRO A 4 -3.20 -2.57 -16.67
CA PRO A 4 -3.09 -1.60 -15.59
C PRO A 4 -4.47 -1.31 -14.97
N VAL A 5 -4.47 -0.94 -13.70
CA VAL A 5 -5.68 -0.43 -13.04
C VAL A 5 -6.13 0.83 -13.77
N ARG A 6 -7.41 0.92 -14.06
CA ARG A 6 -8.01 2.15 -14.59
C ARG A 6 -8.63 2.94 -13.45
N LEU A 7 -8.56 4.24 -13.56
CA LEU A 7 -9.18 5.14 -12.59
C LEU A 7 -10.66 4.81 -12.47
N MET A 8 -11.15 4.55 -11.27
CA MET A 8 -12.56 4.22 -11.05
C MET A 8 -13.46 5.40 -11.42
N PRO A 9 -14.74 5.16 -11.72
CA PRO A 9 -15.74 6.23 -11.87
C PRO A 9 -15.73 7.16 -10.66
N THR A 10 -16.07 8.42 -10.90
CA THR A 10 -16.22 9.40 -9.81
C THR A 10 -17.30 8.92 -8.85
N PRO A 11 -17.02 8.81 -7.54
CA PRO A 11 -18.04 8.47 -6.56
C PRO A 11 -19.23 9.43 -6.61
N GLU A 12 -20.44 8.88 -6.47
CA GLU A 12 -21.68 9.66 -6.59
C GLU A 12 -21.73 10.85 -5.64
N ILE A 13 -21.23 10.69 -4.41
CA ILE A 13 -21.13 11.74 -3.40
C ILE A 13 -20.28 12.94 -3.86
N PHE A 14 -19.29 12.72 -4.76
CA PHE A 14 -18.50 13.79 -5.36
C PHE A 14 -19.26 14.46 -6.51
N LEU A 15 -19.96 13.66 -7.34
CA LEU A 15 -20.79 14.18 -8.44
C LEU A 15 -21.94 15.07 -7.93
N GLN A 16 -22.51 14.72 -6.79
CA GLN A 16 -23.56 15.52 -6.14
C GLN A 16 -23.03 16.80 -5.47
N GLY A 17 -21.70 16.97 -5.40
CA GLY A 17 -21.07 18.13 -4.79
C GLY A 17 -21.12 18.15 -3.25
N GLU A 18 -21.56 17.06 -2.63
CA GLU A 18 -21.63 16.95 -1.17
C GLU A 18 -20.25 16.89 -0.52
N VAL A 19 -19.29 16.25 -1.20
CA VAL A 19 -17.91 16.11 -0.76
C VAL A 19 -16.93 16.45 -1.87
N ASN A 20 -15.96 17.30 -1.54
CA ASN A 20 -14.77 17.49 -2.36
C ASN A 20 -13.57 16.85 -1.63
N PRO A 21 -13.06 15.69 -2.08
CA PRO A 21 -12.03 14.97 -1.37
C PRO A 21 -10.72 15.75 -1.25
N PHE A 22 -10.46 16.69 -2.17
CA PHE A 22 -9.20 17.45 -2.23
C PHE A 22 -9.25 18.77 -1.45
N ALA A 23 -10.42 19.19 -0.95
CA ALA A 23 -10.57 20.50 -0.32
C ALA A 23 -9.83 20.63 1.03
N MET A 24 -9.65 19.54 1.74
CA MET A 24 -9.03 19.55 3.07
C MET A 24 -7.50 19.61 3.02
N ASN A 25 -6.87 19.23 1.93
CA ASN A 25 -5.43 19.15 1.81
C ASN A 25 -4.85 20.45 1.23
N GLN A 26 -4.47 21.37 2.10
CA GLN A 26 -3.86 22.65 1.69
C GLN A 26 -2.45 22.47 1.10
N ALA A 27 -1.75 21.41 1.47
CA ALA A 27 -0.44 21.04 0.97
C ALA A 27 -0.51 20.01 -0.17
N LEU A 28 -1.68 19.90 -0.82
CA LEU A 28 -1.92 18.95 -1.90
C LEU A 28 -0.91 19.15 -3.03
N ASP A 29 -0.17 18.09 -3.32
CA ASP A 29 0.62 18.02 -4.55
C ASP A 29 -0.32 17.88 -5.75
N LYS A 30 -0.43 18.97 -6.50
CA LYS A 30 -1.26 19.08 -7.70
C LYS A 30 -0.52 18.49 -8.90
N SER A 31 -0.26 17.21 -8.84
CA SER A 31 0.46 16.44 -9.84
C SER A 31 -0.35 15.22 -10.28
N ASN A 32 -0.13 14.75 -11.49
CA ASN A 32 -0.61 13.44 -11.95
C ASN A 32 0.24 12.29 -11.40
N GLU A 33 1.40 12.59 -10.87
CA GLU A 33 2.21 11.63 -10.15
C GLU A 33 1.61 11.37 -8.78
N ILE A 34 1.65 10.13 -8.36
CA ILE A 34 1.23 9.71 -7.03
C ILE A 34 2.18 8.65 -6.50
N GLN A 35 2.62 8.84 -5.26
CA GLN A 35 3.50 7.91 -4.59
C GLN A 35 2.75 7.14 -3.52
N VAL A 36 3.04 5.85 -3.39
CA VAL A 36 2.59 4.98 -2.30
C VAL A 36 3.78 4.19 -1.77
N PHE A 37 3.81 3.96 -0.48
CA PHE A 37 4.80 3.07 0.12
C PHE A 37 4.44 1.62 -0.17
N TYR A 38 5.44 0.74 -0.12
CA TYR A 38 5.19 -0.69 -0.21
C TYR A 38 6.05 -1.49 0.77
N ALA A 39 5.51 -2.63 1.13
CA ALA A 39 6.23 -3.72 1.74
C ALA A 39 5.90 -5.02 0.98
N THR A 40 6.88 -5.89 0.81
CA THR A 40 6.66 -7.17 0.15
C THR A 40 7.62 -8.23 0.67
N ASN A 41 7.10 -9.45 0.79
CA ASN A 41 7.92 -10.65 1.01
C ASN A 41 8.13 -11.47 -0.27
N ARG A 42 7.95 -10.86 -1.44
CA ARG A 42 8.31 -11.46 -2.73
C ARG A 42 9.82 -11.37 -2.96
N LEU A 43 10.42 -12.37 -3.57
CA LEU A 43 11.84 -12.31 -3.93
C LEU A 43 12.08 -11.22 -4.98
N PRO A 44 13.06 -10.32 -4.73
CA PRO A 44 13.36 -9.20 -5.61
C PRO A 44 14.20 -9.61 -6.83
N ILE A 45 14.03 -8.87 -7.95
CA ILE A 45 14.85 -8.95 -9.16
C ILE A 45 15.24 -7.52 -9.58
N GLY A 46 16.44 -7.37 -10.12
CA GLY A 46 16.94 -6.10 -10.63
C GLY A 46 17.56 -5.19 -9.58
N PRO A 47 18.01 -4.00 -9.96
CA PRO A 47 18.66 -3.06 -9.06
C PRO A 47 17.65 -2.34 -8.12
N THR A 48 18.12 -1.84 -7.00
CA THR A 48 17.25 -1.23 -5.96
C THR A 48 16.43 -0.03 -6.45
N HIS A 49 16.94 0.74 -7.41
CA HIS A 49 16.23 1.91 -7.97
C HIS A 49 15.18 1.54 -9.03
N ALA A 50 15.15 0.28 -9.49
CA ALA A 50 14.22 -0.23 -10.48
C ALA A 50 13.87 -1.70 -10.15
N ARG A 51 13.31 -1.92 -8.95
CA ARG A 51 12.97 -3.26 -8.46
C ARG A 51 11.76 -3.83 -9.17
N HIS A 52 11.89 -5.11 -9.47
CA HIS A 52 10.77 -6.00 -9.79
C HIS A 52 10.68 -7.10 -8.74
N TYR A 53 9.52 -7.70 -8.60
CA TYR A 53 9.29 -8.75 -7.61
C TYR A 53 8.65 -9.96 -8.26
N THR A 54 9.14 -11.14 -7.87
CA THR A 54 8.61 -12.43 -8.34
C THR A 54 7.32 -12.81 -7.62
N ILE A 55 6.72 -13.93 -8.01
CA ILE A 55 5.63 -14.57 -7.27
C ILE A 55 6.13 -15.54 -6.19
N VAL A 56 7.44 -15.62 -5.96
CA VAL A 56 8.06 -16.53 -5.00
C VAL A 56 8.15 -15.84 -3.66
N PRO A 57 7.64 -16.47 -2.57
CA PRO A 57 7.78 -15.92 -1.23
C PRO A 57 9.22 -16.01 -0.73
N GLY A 58 9.67 -14.96 -0.05
CA GLY A 58 10.90 -14.90 0.73
C GLY A 58 10.60 -14.69 2.21
N ASP A 59 11.65 -14.74 3.02
CA ASP A 59 11.56 -14.57 4.48
C ASP A 59 11.74 -13.12 4.92
N ASN A 60 12.40 -12.30 4.08
CA ASN A 60 12.63 -10.89 4.35
C ASN A 60 11.50 -10.02 3.83
N LEU A 61 11.40 -8.80 4.38
CA LEU A 61 10.55 -7.72 3.89
C LEU A 61 11.39 -6.71 3.10
N SER A 62 11.12 -6.56 1.81
CA SER A 62 11.58 -5.42 1.02
C SER A 62 10.62 -4.26 1.22
N LEU A 63 11.15 -3.09 1.55
CA LEU A 63 10.43 -1.86 1.87
C LEU A 63 10.82 -0.75 0.89
N GLY A 64 9.86 0.02 0.40
CA GLY A 64 10.19 1.06 -0.58
C GLY A 64 9.02 1.96 -0.98
N ILE A 65 9.21 2.67 -2.09
CA ILE A 65 8.24 3.60 -2.68
C ILE A 65 7.96 3.18 -4.11
N ALA A 66 6.69 3.15 -4.46
CA ALA A 66 6.20 3.02 -5.82
C ALA A 66 5.69 4.39 -6.30
N THR A 67 6.15 4.81 -7.46
CA THR A 67 5.71 6.04 -8.13
C THR A 67 4.85 5.66 -9.33
N LEU A 68 3.64 6.20 -9.38
CA LEU A 68 2.69 5.96 -10.46
C LEU A 68 2.29 7.27 -11.12
N ASN A 69 1.92 7.19 -12.38
CA ASN A 69 1.35 8.30 -13.13
C ASN A 69 -0.11 8.01 -13.52
N ILE A 70 -0.99 8.96 -13.28
CA ILE A 70 -2.41 8.87 -13.63
C ILE A 70 -2.64 9.61 -14.94
N GLY A 71 -2.90 8.87 -16.02
CA GLY A 71 -3.24 9.42 -17.32
C GLY A 71 -2.07 9.72 -18.26
N GLY A 72 -0.85 9.36 -17.87
CA GLY A 72 0.36 9.62 -18.64
C GLY A 72 0.86 11.07 -18.52
N GLY A 73 2.16 11.29 -18.77
CA GLY A 73 2.90 12.50 -18.43
C GLY A 73 2.48 13.82 -19.12
N ALA A 74 1.55 13.78 -20.07
CA ALA A 74 1.08 14.99 -20.77
C ALA A 74 -0.20 15.60 -20.19
N LYS A 75 -0.77 14.99 -19.15
CA LYS A 75 -2.02 15.47 -18.54
C LYS A 75 -1.74 16.44 -17.40
N THR A 76 -2.66 17.39 -17.17
CA THR A 76 -2.54 18.36 -16.08
C THR A 76 -3.31 17.91 -14.84
N TRP A 77 -2.99 18.52 -13.70
CA TRP A 77 -3.78 18.32 -12.48
C TRP A 77 -5.25 18.74 -12.66
N GLU A 78 -5.53 19.84 -13.34
CA GLU A 78 -6.88 20.33 -13.59
C GLU A 78 -7.72 19.30 -14.35
N TRP A 79 -7.12 18.66 -15.38
CA TRP A 79 -7.76 17.56 -16.08
C TRP A 79 -8.06 16.38 -15.14
N LEU A 80 -7.08 15.97 -14.32
CA LEU A 80 -7.25 14.86 -13.38
C LEU A 80 -8.30 15.19 -12.32
N TYR A 81 -8.30 16.42 -11.81
CA TYR A 81 -9.28 16.90 -10.85
C TYR A 81 -10.71 16.82 -11.42
N GLN A 82 -10.93 17.32 -12.63
CA GLN A 82 -12.22 17.22 -13.30
C GLN A 82 -12.64 15.77 -13.52
N LEU A 83 -11.74 14.93 -14.03
CA LEU A 83 -12.01 13.51 -14.25
C LEU A 83 -12.37 12.78 -12.94
N SER A 84 -11.83 13.22 -11.80
CA SER A 84 -12.04 12.59 -10.49
C SER A 84 -13.26 13.12 -9.74
N THR A 85 -13.78 14.29 -10.10
CA THR A 85 -14.87 14.96 -9.35
C THR A 85 -16.14 15.19 -10.16
N THR A 86 -16.09 15.16 -11.49
CA THR A 86 -17.23 15.51 -12.35
C THR A 86 -17.51 14.50 -13.46
N ALA A 87 -16.61 13.58 -13.76
CA ALA A 87 -16.77 12.64 -14.86
C ALA A 87 -17.74 11.50 -14.50
N ASP A 88 -18.64 11.18 -15.40
CA ASP A 88 -19.58 10.08 -15.28
C ASP A 88 -18.97 8.71 -15.68
N ASP A 89 -19.77 7.65 -15.59
CA ASP A 89 -19.36 6.28 -15.92
C ASP A 89 -19.06 6.03 -17.41
N ASN A 90 -19.50 6.92 -18.29
CA ASN A 90 -19.36 6.76 -19.74
C ASN A 90 -18.03 7.28 -20.26
N GLU A 91 -17.26 7.96 -19.43
CA GLU A 91 -15.94 8.47 -19.81
C GLU A 91 -14.90 7.35 -19.95
N ASP A 92 -14.01 7.49 -20.92
CA ASP A 92 -12.89 6.54 -21.08
C ASP A 92 -11.90 6.69 -19.92
N ARG A 93 -11.83 5.68 -19.08
CA ARG A 93 -11.06 5.70 -17.83
C ARG A 93 -9.57 5.57 -18.08
N THR A 94 -8.84 6.51 -17.55
CA THR A 94 -7.40 6.59 -17.70
C THR A 94 -6.68 5.50 -16.88
N PRO A 95 -5.55 4.95 -17.38
CA PRO A 95 -4.75 3.99 -16.62
C PRO A 95 -3.93 4.68 -15.53
N LEU A 96 -3.69 3.94 -14.44
CA LEU A 96 -2.64 4.21 -13.47
C LEU A 96 -1.42 3.39 -13.88
N VAL A 97 -0.37 4.06 -14.31
CA VAL A 97 0.84 3.42 -14.82
C VAL A 97 1.93 3.47 -13.74
N LEU A 98 2.51 2.32 -13.41
CA LEU A 98 3.65 2.25 -12.52
C LEU A 98 4.91 2.72 -13.28
N ASP A 99 5.49 3.82 -12.84
CA ASP A 99 6.72 4.38 -13.43
C ASP A 99 7.97 3.78 -12.81
N SER A 100 7.99 3.62 -11.49
CA SER A 100 9.14 3.06 -10.79
C SER A 100 8.78 2.40 -9.46
N MET A 101 9.62 1.45 -9.05
CA MET A 101 9.69 0.92 -7.69
C MET A 101 11.11 1.06 -7.16
N GLN A 102 11.27 1.86 -6.14
CA GLN A 102 12.54 2.06 -5.45
C GLN A 102 12.54 1.30 -4.14
N GLU A 103 13.43 0.32 -3.99
CA GLU A 103 13.67 -0.36 -2.72
C GLU A 103 14.58 0.51 -1.85
N LEU A 104 14.12 0.83 -0.67
CA LEU A 104 14.86 1.66 0.30
C LEU A 104 15.53 0.81 1.38
N ALA A 105 14.93 -0.32 1.71
CA ALA A 105 15.42 -1.20 2.76
C ALA A 105 15.00 -2.66 2.53
N VAL A 106 15.78 -3.56 3.10
CA VAL A 106 15.41 -4.96 3.30
C VAL A 106 15.60 -5.27 4.77
N VAL A 107 14.53 -5.72 5.43
CA VAL A 107 14.53 -6.02 6.86
C VAL A 107 14.16 -7.49 7.09
N ASP A 108 14.58 -8.04 8.23
CA ASP A 108 14.20 -9.39 8.61
C ASP A 108 12.68 -9.48 8.84
N GLY A 109 12.04 -10.37 8.09
CA GLY A 109 10.61 -10.64 8.17
C GLY A 109 10.20 -11.60 9.29
N ASN A 110 11.14 -12.10 10.08
CA ASN A 110 10.86 -13.02 11.17
C ASN A 110 10.26 -12.27 12.37
N LEU A 111 9.06 -12.71 12.78
CA LEU A 111 8.33 -12.12 13.90
C LEU A 111 9.09 -12.22 15.26
N ALA A 112 9.96 -13.21 15.42
CA ALA A 112 10.77 -13.39 16.63
C ALA A 112 12.05 -12.53 16.66
N SER A 113 12.38 -11.83 15.57
CA SER A 113 13.58 -10.98 15.53
C SER A 113 13.36 -9.68 16.31
N PRO A 114 14.44 -9.09 16.88
CA PRO A 114 14.35 -7.79 17.56
C PRO A 114 13.72 -6.72 16.67
N LEU A 115 12.92 -5.83 17.26
CA LEU A 115 12.27 -4.74 16.53
C LEU A 115 13.24 -3.61 16.15
N ASP A 116 14.45 -3.57 16.69
CA ASP A 116 15.49 -2.68 16.22
C ASP A 116 15.90 -3.06 14.81
N SER A 117 15.75 -2.13 13.88
CA SER A 117 15.90 -2.37 12.44
C SER A 117 16.54 -1.15 11.77
N PRO A 118 17.84 -0.88 12.04
CA PRO A 118 18.54 0.27 11.48
C PRO A 118 18.57 0.25 9.95
N GLU A 119 18.48 -0.93 9.34
CA GLU A 119 18.37 -1.09 7.89
C GLU A 119 17.10 -0.41 7.34
N GLY A 120 16.05 -0.32 8.15
CA GLY A 120 14.76 0.28 7.80
C GLY A 120 14.68 1.80 8.03
N ASP A 121 15.66 2.41 8.68
CA ASP A 121 15.59 3.82 9.14
C ASP A 121 15.25 4.80 8.02
N ALA A 122 15.85 4.64 6.85
CA ALA A 122 15.58 5.51 5.70
C ALA A 122 14.12 5.42 5.23
N PHE A 123 13.54 4.22 5.24
CA PHE A 123 12.15 3.99 4.88
C PHE A 123 11.18 4.59 5.91
N PHE A 124 11.39 4.30 7.19
CA PHE A 124 10.54 4.81 8.26
C PHE A 124 10.60 6.33 8.37
N LYS A 125 11.79 6.91 8.14
CA LYS A 125 11.94 8.37 8.07
C LYS A 125 11.07 8.97 6.96
N GLN A 126 11.05 8.39 5.76
CA GLN A 126 10.22 8.90 4.66
C GLN A 126 8.73 8.77 4.95
N ILE A 127 8.28 7.70 5.63
CA ILE A 127 6.90 7.60 6.11
C ILE A 127 6.59 8.73 7.10
N ASN A 128 7.48 8.98 8.07
CA ASN A 128 7.29 10.03 9.06
C ASN A 128 7.25 11.43 8.42
N ASP A 129 8.13 11.70 7.46
CA ASP A 129 8.13 12.95 6.68
C ASP A 129 6.81 13.12 5.88
N ALA A 130 6.24 12.03 5.38
CA ALA A 130 4.95 12.03 4.69
C ALA A 130 3.77 12.23 5.67
N LEU A 131 3.80 11.58 6.83
CA LEU A 131 2.81 11.75 7.89
C LEU A 131 2.79 13.18 8.43
N GLU A 132 3.96 13.81 8.57
CA GLU A 132 4.04 15.21 9.01
C GLU A 132 3.29 16.15 8.06
N LYS A 133 3.37 15.90 6.75
CA LYS A 133 2.71 16.71 5.70
C LYS A 133 1.25 16.32 5.46
N SER A 134 0.82 15.12 5.84
CA SER A 134 -0.53 14.63 5.59
C SER A 134 -1.57 15.31 6.49
N VAL A 135 -2.82 15.38 6.03
CA VAL A 135 -3.96 15.86 6.82
C VAL A 135 -4.28 14.84 7.90
N ASP A 136 -4.47 13.59 7.49
CA ASP A 136 -4.67 12.47 8.39
C ASP A 136 -3.31 11.96 8.88
N LYS A 137 -3.24 11.67 10.17
CA LYS A 137 -2.01 11.15 10.80
C LYS A 137 -2.02 9.62 10.92
N ASP A 138 -2.94 8.97 10.25
CA ASP A 138 -3.04 7.52 10.19
C ASP A 138 -2.29 6.97 8.97
N LEU A 139 -1.82 5.74 9.09
CA LEU A 139 -1.21 5.00 8.00
C LEU A 139 -2.16 3.89 7.56
N THR A 140 -2.61 3.92 6.31
CA THR A 140 -3.45 2.86 5.76
C THR A 140 -2.60 1.81 5.05
N ILE A 141 -2.75 0.54 5.45
CA ILE A 141 -2.10 -0.60 4.84
C ILE A 141 -3.12 -1.34 3.97
N TYR A 142 -2.92 -1.30 2.65
CA TYR A 142 -3.72 -2.04 1.69
C TYR A 142 -3.13 -3.43 1.44
N VAL A 143 -3.94 -4.48 1.59
CA VAL A 143 -3.56 -5.88 1.34
C VAL A 143 -4.39 -6.41 0.16
N HIS A 144 -3.73 -6.64 -0.97
CA HIS A 144 -4.39 -7.03 -2.22
C HIS A 144 -4.96 -8.45 -2.18
N GLY A 145 -5.89 -8.73 -3.10
CA GLY A 145 -6.49 -10.05 -3.29
C GLY A 145 -5.63 -11.05 -4.07
N ALA A 146 -6.19 -12.24 -4.31
CA ALA A 146 -5.57 -13.24 -5.18
C ALA A 146 -5.42 -12.73 -6.62
N ASN A 147 -4.57 -13.41 -7.41
CA ASN A 147 -4.36 -13.09 -8.82
C ASN A 147 -4.02 -11.61 -9.08
N THR A 148 -3.13 -11.06 -8.27
CA THR A 148 -2.77 -9.63 -8.33
C THR A 148 -1.26 -9.47 -8.48
N SER A 149 -0.82 -8.78 -9.54
CA SER A 149 0.58 -8.39 -9.70
C SER A 149 0.94 -7.23 -8.75
N VAL A 150 2.24 -6.98 -8.58
CA VAL A 150 2.71 -5.85 -7.75
C VAL A 150 2.28 -4.53 -8.35
N GLU A 151 2.36 -4.39 -9.67
CA GLU A 151 1.93 -3.19 -10.40
C GLU A 151 0.43 -2.92 -10.19
N ARG A 152 -0.39 -3.99 -10.22
CA ARG A 152 -1.82 -3.86 -9.98
C ARG A 152 -2.12 -3.48 -8.53
N ALA A 153 -1.42 -4.06 -7.55
CA ALA A 153 -1.56 -3.70 -6.14
C ALA A 153 -1.17 -2.24 -5.90
N ALA A 154 -0.07 -1.78 -6.51
CA ALA A 154 0.35 -0.39 -6.47
C ALA A 154 -0.71 0.55 -7.05
N GLY A 155 -1.29 0.20 -8.23
CA GLY A 155 -2.37 0.96 -8.84
C GLY A 155 -3.62 1.05 -7.98
N GLN A 156 -4.01 -0.03 -7.32
CA GLN A 156 -5.16 -0.05 -6.41
C GLN A 156 -4.92 0.82 -5.17
N ALA A 157 -3.74 0.73 -4.57
CA ALA A 157 -3.36 1.56 -3.42
C ALA A 157 -3.28 3.05 -3.79
N ALA A 158 -2.72 3.36 -4.96
CA ALA A 158 -2.66 4.73 -5.48
C ALA A 158 -4.05 5.31 -5.75
N GLN A 159 -4.96 4.51 -6.33
CA GLN A 159 -6.35 4.90 -6.54
C GLN A 159 -7.07 5.18 -5.22
N TYR A 160 -6.91 4.32 -4.22
CA TYR A 160 -7.46 4.57 -2.88
C TYR A 160 -6.93 5.89 -2.32
N ARG A 161 -5.60 6.09 -2.32
CA ARG A 161 -4.99 7.35 -1.85
C ARG A 161 -5.53 8.57 -2.61
N HIS A 162 -5.71 8.46 -3.92
CA HIS A 162 -6.22 9.56 -4.75
C HIS A 162 -7.65 9.94 -4.37
N PHE A 163 -8.57 8.98 -4.31
CA PHE A 163 -9.98 9.24 -4.03
C PHE A 163 -10.28 9.55 -2.55
N THR A 164 -9.35 9.31 -1.65
CA THR A 164 -9.38 9.83 -0.27
C THR A 164 -8.73 11.22 -0.14
N GLY A 165 -8.57 11.94 -1.26
CA GLY A 165 -8.09 13.31 -1.30
C GLY A 165 -6.58 13.46 -1.11
N ARG A 166 -5.82 12.38 -1.20
CA ARG A 166 -4.38 12.34 -0.87
C ARG A 166 -4.09 12.83 0.56
N ASN A 167 -5.07 12.68 1.45
CA ASN A 167 -5.04 13.20 2.82
C ASN A 167 -4.24 12.31 3.79
N SER A 168 -4.06 11.04 3.45
CA SER A 168 -3.39 10.04 4.29
C SER A 168 -2.15 9.45 3.62
N VAL A 169 -1.32 8.82 4.42
CA VAL A 169 -0.20 8.00 3.94
C VAL A 169 -0.72 6.59 3.68
N VAL A 170 -0.41 6.04 2.51
CA VAL A 170 -0.85 4.69 2.10
C VAL A 170 0.37 3.83 1.80
N LEU A 171 0.35 2.63 2.36
CA LEU A 171 1.30 1.56 2.10
C LEU A 171 0.53 0.35 1.55
N PHE A 172 1.04 -0.36 0.56
CA PHE A 172 0.47 -1.65 0.20
C PHE A 172 1.40 -2.80 0.57
N PHE A 173 0.81 -3.89 1.06
CA PHE A 173 1.52 -5.14 1.31
C PHE A 173 1.34 -6.07 0.11
N ALA A 174 2.40 -6.26 -0.66
CA ALA A 174 2.38 -7.10 -1.86
C ALA A 174 2.81 -8.53 -1.54
N TRP A 175 1.90 -9.34 -1.00
CA TRP A 175 2.16 -10.76 -0.76
C TRP A 175 2.25 -11.55 -2.09
N PRO A 176 2.97 -12.71 -2.14
CA PRO A 176 3.22 -13.47 -3.37
C PRO A 176 1.98 -14.17 -3.91
N SER A 177 1.13 -13.45 -4.62
CA SER A 177 0.02 -13.99 -5.40
C SER A 177 0.51 -14.49 -6.75
N ALA A 178 -0.07 -15.59 -7.25
CA ALA A 178 0.43 -16.31 -8.43
C ALA A 178 0.11 -15.64 -9.78
N GLU A 179 -0.61 -14.53 -9.78
CA GLU A 179 -0.98 -13.77 -10.98
C GLU A 179 -1.71 -14.60 -12.07
N ASN A 180 -2.26 -15.73 -11.66
CA ASN A 180 -3.01 -16.66 -12.51
C ASN A 180 -4.10 -17.33 -11.68
N PHE A 181 -5.36 -17.11 -12.05
CA PHE A 181 -6.52 -17.64 -11.35
C PHE A 181 -6.51 -19.19 -11.22
N MET A 182 -5.95 -19.90 -12.19
CA MET A 182 -5.83 -21.36 -12.13
C MET A 182 -4.89 -21.85 -11.03
N ARG A 183 -4.08 -20.96 -10.44
CA ARG A 183 -3.14 -21.27 -9.35
C ARG A 183 -3.65 -20.80 -7.98
N TYR A 184 -4.96 -20.69 -7.79
CA TYR A 184 -5.56 -20.23 -6.54
C TYR A 184 -5.09 -21.02 -5.31
N ALA A 185 -4.87 -22.34 -5.44
CA ALA A 185 -4.31 -23.14 -4.36
C ALA A 185 -2.90 -22.70 -3.94
N THR A 186 -2.11 -22.22 -4.91
CA THR A 186 -0.80 -21.62 -4.64
C THR A 186 -0.96 -20.29 -3.87
N ASP A 187 -1.95 -19.49 -4.24
CA ASP A 187 -2.25 -18.23 -3.54
C ASP A 187 -2.63 -18.48 -2.08
N VAL A 188 -3.45 -19.49 -1.80
CA VAL A 188 -3.80 -19.86 -0.42
C VAL A 188 -2.55 -20.27 0.39
N ALA A 189 -1.65 -21.05 -0.20
CA ALA A 189 -0.41 -21.45 0.47
C ALA A 189 0.53 -20.25 0.71
N ASN A 190 0.64 -19.35 -0.27
CA ASN A 190 1.49 -18.16 -0.17
C ASN A 190 0.91 -17.12 0.79
N ALA A 191 -0.42 -16.98 0.87
CA ALA A 191 -1.08 -16.14 1.87
C ALA A 191 -0.69 -16.56 3.29
N ARG A 192 -0.80 -17.87 3.59
CA ARG A 192 -0.41 -18.43 4.89
C ARG A 192 1.06 -18.20 5.23
N ARG A 193 1.95 -18.29 4.23
CA ARG A 193 3.38 -18.01 4.42
C ARG A 193 3.65 -16.54 4.71
N SER A 194 2.78 -15.66 4.24
CA SER A 194 2.94 -14.21 4.40
C SER A 194 2.34 -13.64 5.69
N GLU A 195 1.57 -14.43 6.44
CA GLU A 195 0.97 -14.01 7.73
C GLU A 195 2.00 -13.48 8.74
N PRO A 196 3.13 -14.19 9.03
CA PRO A 196 4.11 -13.70 9.98
C PRO A 196 4.82 -12.43 9.49
N GLN A 197 5.12 -12.32 8.20
CA GLN A 197 5.74 -11.12 7.63
C GLN A 197 4.78 -9.91 7.68
N PHE A 198 3.48 -10.12 7.50
CA PHE A 198 2.49 -9.07 7.67
C PHE A 198 2.40 -8.61 9.14
N ALA A 199 2.33 -9.54 10.08
CA ALA A 199 2.38 -9.21 11.51
C ALA A 199 3.65 -8.43 11.87
N ARG A 200 4.80 -8.89 11.38
CA ARG A 200 6.09 -8.22 11.55
C ARG A 200 6.09 -6.79 11.00
N LEU A 201 5.52 -6.59 9.82
CA LEU A 201 5.36 -5.25 9.23
C LEU A 201 4.58 -4.32 10.17
N LEU A 202 3.46 -4.78 10.73
CA LEU A 202 2.64 -3.98 11.64
C LEU A 202 3.40 -3.58 12.91
N GLU A 203 4.19 -4.49 13.49
CA GLU A 203 5.04 -4.16 14.64
C GLU A 203 6.09 -3.11 14.30
N LEU A 204 6.81 -3.29 13.18
CA LEU A 204 7.83 -2.34 12.73
C LEU A 204 7.22 -0.96 12.46
N LEU A 205 6.09 -0.90 11.77
CA LEU A 205 5.38 0.36 11.51
C LEU A 205 4.92 1.02 12.81
N SER A 206 4.40 0.24 13.75
CA SER A 206 3.96 0.75 15.05
C SER A 206 5.12 1.30 15.87
N LYS A 207 6.28 0.65 15.84
CA LYS A 207 7.46 1.09 16.60
C LYS A 207 8.15 2.30 15.95
N HIS A 208 8.36 2.29 14.65
CA HIS A 208 9.26 3.23 13.97
C HIS A 208 8.54 4.40 13.30
N THR A 209 7.20 4.38 13.23
CA THR A 209 6.46 5.50 12.64
C THR A 209 5.70 6.32 13.66
N GLN A 210 5.41 7.58 13.30
CA GLN A 210 4.61 8.50 14.11
C GLN A 210 3.11 8.42 13.77
N ALA A 211 2.69 7.37 13.06
CA ALA A 211 1.28 7.15 12.76
C ALA A 211 0.46 7.07 14.05
N LYS A 212 -0.67 7.77 14.11
CA LYS A 212 -1.58 7.68 15.25
C LYS A 212 -2.23 6.32 15.33
N SER A 213 -2.61 5.76 14.18
CA SER A 213 -3.10 4.42 14.05
C SER A 213 -2.69 3.78 12.72
N LEU A 214 -2.70 2.45 12.68
CA LEU A 214 -2.51 1.64 11.50
C LEU A 214 -3.88 1.09 11.07
N ASN A 215 -4.40 1.59 9.95
CA ASN A 215 -5.64 1.08 9.36
C ASN A 215 -5.31 -0.04 8.37
N VAL A 216 -6.06 -1.12 8.37
CA VAL A 216 -5.86 -2.25 7.47
C VAL A 216 -7.05 -2.39 6.53
N LEU A 217 -6.80 -2.29 5.24
CA LEU A 217 -7.78 -2.50 4.18
C LEU A 217 -7.41 -3.77 3.40
N ALA A 218 -8.09 -4.87 3.70
CA ALA A 218 -7.82 -6.18 3.11
C ALA A 218 -8.87 -6.54 2.06
N TYR A 219 -8.46 -6.64 0.81
CA TYR A 219 -9.36 -6.98 -0.28
C TYR A 219 -9.38 -8.49 -0.57
N SER A 220 -10.57 -9.10 -0.54
CA SER A 220 -10.78 -10.51 -0.94
C SER A 220 -9.81 -11.47 -0.24
N ALA A 221 -8.97 -12.22 -1.00
CA ALA A 221 -7.96 -13.11 -0.44
C ALA A 221 -6.88 -12.41 0.40
N GLY A 222 -6.76 -11.08 0.34
CA GLY A 222 -5.93 -10.31 1.26
C GLY A 222 -6.33 -10.50 2.73
N ALA A 223 -7.62 -10.77 3.00
CA ALA A 223 -8.08 -11.11 4.33
C ALA A 223 -7.48 -12.42 4.89
N MET A 224 -7.04 -13.33 4.01
CA MET A 224 -6.34 -14.56 4.41
C MET A 224 -4.91 -14.30 4.89
N VAL A 225 -4.36 -13.14 4.60
CA VAL A 225 -3.07 -12.66 5.14
C VAL A 225 -3.33 -11.78 6.36
N ALA A 226 -4.22 -10.81 6.24
CA ALA A 226 -4.43 -9.77 7.24
C ALA A 226 -5.02 -10.33 8.54
N SER A 227 -6.12 -11.07 8.47
CA SER A 227 -6.80 -11.58 9.66
C SER A 227 -5.93 -12.54 10.49
N PRO A 228 -5.29 -13.60 9.92
CA PRO A 228 -4.39 -14.42 10.71
C PRO A 228 -3.13 -13.68 11.16
N GLY A 229 -2.60 -12.74 10.35
CA GLY A 229 -1.47 -11.90 10.74
C GLY A 229 -1.77 -11.05 11.97
N LEU A 230 -2.95 -10.45 12.03
CA LEU A 230 -3.44 -9.72 13.20
C LEU A 230 -3.60 -10.64 14.43
N ALA A 231 -4.14 -11.85 14.24
CA ALA A 231 -4.28 -12.82 15.31
C ALA A 231 -2.93 -13.29 15.89
N ARG A 232 -1.84 -13.25 15.09
CA ARG A 232 -0.49 -13.55 15.58
C ARG A 232 0.01 -12.49 16.56
N LEU A 233 -0.34 -11.22 16.36
CA LEU A 233 0.04 -10.13 17.27
C LEU A 233 -0.54 -10.34 18.67
N ASP A 234 -1.77 -10.84 18.79
CA ASP A 234 -2.40 -11.14 20.08
C ASP A 234 -1.71 -12.30 20.83
N GLN A 235 -1.01 -13.17 20.11
CA GLN A 235 -0.31 -14.32 20.68
C GLN A 235 1.10 -13.98 21.18
N LEU A 236 1.62 -12.81 20.83
CA LEU A 236 2.95 -12.39 21.29
C LEU A 236 2.89 -11.93 22.75
N PRO A 237 3.91 -12.27 23.55
CA PRO A 237 4.02 -11.75 24.90
C PRO A 237 4.17 -10.23 24.86
N GLN A 238 3.20 -9.51 25.41
CA GLN A 238 3.26 -8.06 25.48
C GLN A 238 4.39 -7.59 26.38
N GLY A 239 5.21 -6.65 25.93
CA GLY A 239 6.36 -6.12 26.66
C GLY A 239 7.20 -5.16 25.84
N GLU A 240 8.42 -4.89 26.31
CA GLU A 240 9.36 -4.01 25.61
C GLU A 240 9.76 -4.56 24.23
N GLU A 241 9.87 -5.90 24.11
CA GLU A 241 10.22 -6.59 22.85
C GLU A 241 9.07 -6.56 21.83
N HIS A 242 7.82 -6.66 22.31
CA HIS A 242 6.62 -6.66 21.50
C HIS A 242 5.59 -5.65 22.08
N PRO A 243 5.76 -4.34 21.80
CA PRO A 243 4.79 -3.34 22.25
C PRO A 243 3.46 -3.52 21.52
N ALA A 244 2.37 -3.12 22.15
CA ALA A 244 1.05 -3.15 21.54
C ALA A 244 1.02 -2.37 20.23
N VAL A 245 0.53 -3.00 19.17
CA VAL A 245 0.37 -2.37 17.85
C VAL A 245 -0.82 -1.39 17.89
N ARG A 246 -0.61 -0.17 17.42
CA ARG A 246 -1.64 0.88 17.38
C ARG A 246 -2.58 0.65 16.20
N LEU A 247 -3.49 -0.31 16.33
CA LEU A 247 -4.49 -0.60 15.30
C LEU A 247 -5.60 0.46 15.32
N GLY A 248 -6.01 0.88 14.13
CA GLY A 248 -7.20 1.69 13.88
C GLY A 248 -8.32 0.85 13.26
N GLU A 249 -8.84 1.29 12.12
CA GLU A 249 -9.92 0.64 11.40
C GLU A 249 -9.42 -0.58 10.61
N ILE A 250 -10.25 -1.64 10.56
CA ILE A 250 -9.97 -2.87 9.80
C ILE A 250 -11.17 -3.13 8.90
N TYR A 251 -10.92 -3.16 7.58
CA TYR A 251 -11.93 -3.37 6.55
C TYR A 251 -11.67 -4.63 5.73
#